data_05a34a970395449e121c52b03915c327
#
_entry.id   05a34a970395449e121c52b03915c327
#
_cell.length_a   1.000
_cell.length_b   1.000
_cell.length_c   1.000
_cell.angle_alpha   90.00
_cell.angle_beta   90.00
_cell.angle_gamma   90.00
#
_symmetry.space_group_name_H-M   'P 1'
#
loop_
_entity.id
_entity.type
_entity.pdbx_description
1 polymer ?
#
loop_
_entity_poly.entity_id
_entity_poly.type
_entity_poly.pdbx_seq_one_letter_code
_entity_poly.pdbx_strand_id
1 'polypeptide(L)'
;ETVFRGAEAMRSFEPDVIVAIGGGSPIDAAKAMWVFYEHPEKTFEDIKDPFTIPTLRNKAIFVAIPSTSGTATEVTAFSVITDYKTDIKYPLADFEITPDIAILDTDIPLTMPKKLTAHTGMDALTHAIEAYVATARSNFSDALALQAISDIYDSLVASYYGDKAAREKMHIAQCMAGMAFSNALLGIAHSLAHKTGAVFHIPHGCCNAILLPSVIEFNAKECAERYAAIARHIGLPGKTDEQLTNALVDSIKALNKKLDIAQTYKENGVSEEVLNEHADAIAANAVLDPCTGSNPRKIDKEQMKEVLLCAYYGTPVTF
;
A
#
# COMPACT_ATOMS: atom_id res chain seq x y z
N GLU A 1 -7.45 -21.99 1.30
CA GLU A 1 -7.08 -23.30 1.90
C GLU A 1 -6.03 -23.17 3.00
N THR A 2 -4.90 -22.48 2.76
CA THR A 2 -3.80 -22.30 3.74
C THR A 2 -4.30 -21.68 5.05
N VAL A 3 -5.14 -20.64 4.97
CA VAL A 3 -5.74 -19.99 6.15
C VAL A 3 -6.54 -20.98 6.99
N PHE A 4 -7.42 -21.77 6.38
CA PHE A 4 -8.24 -22.73 7.13
C PHE A 4 -7.42 -23.84 7.77
N ARG A 5 -6.37 -24.35 7.07
CA ARG A 5 -5.46 -25.34 7.65
C ARG A 5 -4.68 -24.79 8.84
N GLY A 6 -4.24 -23.53 8.73
CA GLY A 6 -3.56 -22.85 9.85
C GLY A 6 -4.48 -22.65 11.05
N ALA A 7 -5.72 -22.22 10.83
CA ALA A 7 -6.72 -22.11 11.89
C ALA A 7 -7.04 -23.44 12.57
N GLU A 8 -7.07 -24.54 11.81
CA GLU A 8 -7.26 -25.90 12.37
C GLU A 8 -6.08 -26.33 13.24
N ALA A 9 -4.85 -26.06 12.78
CA ALA A 9 -3.65 -26.29 13.58
C ALA A 9 -3.67 -25.48 14.88
N MET A 10 -4.10 -24.22 14.83
CA MET A 10 -4.27 -23.37 16.02
C MET A 10 -5.33 -23.95 16.96
N ARG A 11 -6.45 -24.43 16.46
CA ARG A 11 -7.49 -25.09 17.31
C ARG A 11 -6.98 -26.35 18.01
N SER A 12 -6.08 -27.09 17.36
CA SER A 12 -5.46 -28.28 17.97
C SER A 12 -4.40 -27.96 18.99
N PHE A 13 -3.72 -26.81 18.85
CA PHE A 13 -2.63 -26.36 19.73
C PHE A 13 -3.14 -25.48 20.88
N GLU A 14 -4.25 -24.75 20.65
CA GLU A 14 -4.88 -23.79 21.58
C GLU A 14 -3.92 -22.68 22.07
N PRO A 15 -3.25 -21.92 21.15
CA PRO A 15 -2.36 -20.85 21.55
C PRO A 15 -3.12 -19.71 22.26
N ASP A 16 -2.50 -19.10 23.26
CA ASP A 16 -2.90 -17.83 23.88
C ASP A 16 -2.14 -16.63 23.30
N VAL A 17 -1.08 -16.88 22.53
CA VAL A 17 -0.31 -15.87 21.78
C VAL A 17 -0.04 -16.39 20.36
N ILE A 18 -0.39 -15.58 19.36
CA ILE A 18 -0.03 -15.83 17.95
C ILE A 18 1.11 -14.88 17.58
N VAL A 19 2.26 -15.43 17.17
CA VAL A 19 3.41 -14.65 16.70
C VAL A 19 3.55 -14.85 15.20
N ALA A 20 3.32 -13.79 14.42
CA ALA A 20 3.47 -13.80 12.97
C ALA A 20 4.75 -13.06 12.56
N ILE A 21 5.70 -13.78 11.94
CA ILE A 21 6.96 -13.22 11.45
C ILE A 21 6.98 -13.35 9.92
N GLY A 22 7.15 -12.23 9.20
CA GLY A 22 7.24 -12.26 7.75
C GLY A 22 6.95 -10.93 7.08
N GLY A 23 6.82 -10.92 5.76
CA GLY A 23 6.29 -9.78 5.01
C GLY A 23 4.76 -9.70 5.09
N GLY A 24 4.15 -8.91 4.21
CA GLY A 24 2.69 -8.72 4.19
C GLY A 24 1.91 -10.04 4.15
N SER A 25 2.16 -10.89 3.15
CA SER A 25 1.37 -12.10 2.94
C SER A 25 1.38 -13.10 4.11
N PRO A 26 2.51 -13.42 4.77
CA PRO A 26 2.50 -14.27 5.96
C PRO A 26 1.71 -13.69 7.13
N ILE A 27 1.88 -12.39 7.41
CA ILE A 27 1.17 -11.73 8.51
C ILE A 27 -0.33 -11.62 8.20
N ASP A 28 -0.70 -11.27 6.97
CA ASP A 28 -2.09 -11.21 6.51
C ASP A 28 -2.76 -12.59 6.62
N ALA A 29 -2.06 -13.65 6.19
CA ALA A 29 -2.58 -15.01 6.37
C ALA A 29 -2.78 -15.36 7.84
N ALA A 30 -1.84 -14.99 8.71
CA ALA A 30 -1.95 -15.24 10.14
C ALA A 30 -3.11 -14.46 10.80
N LYS A 31 -3.36 -13.20 10.39
CA LYS A 31 -4.55 -12.43 10.80
C LYS A 31 -5.84 -13.17 10.44
N ALA A 32 -5.95 -13.64 9.19
CA ALA A 32 -7.11 -14.40 8.76
C ALA A 32 -7.23 -15.77 9.49
N MET A 33 -6.11 -16.45 9.77
CA MET A 33 -6.09 -17.65 10.59
C MET A 33 -6.62 -17.38 12.00
N TRP A 34 -6.24 -16.28 12.60
CA TRP A 34 -6.68 -15.86 13.93
C TRP A 34 -8.20 -15.72 14.00
N VAL A 35 -8.84 -15.09 12.99
CA VAL A 35 -10.30 -14.98 12.92
C VAL A 35 -10.95 -16.38 12.96
N PHE A 36 -10.54 -17.31 12.11
CA PHE A 36 -11.12 -18.65 12.06
C PHE A 36 -10.67 -19.57 13.20
N TYR A 37 -9.61 -19.24 13.93
CA TYR A 37 -9.24 -19.90 15.17
C TYR A 37 -10.21 -19.58 16.29
N GLU A 38 -10.52 -18.30 16.47
CA GLU A 38 -11.45 -17.87 17.53
C GLU A 38 -12.91 -18.15 17.17
N HIS A 39 -13.26 -18.03 15.89
CA HIS A 39 -14.62 -18.18 15.34
C HIS A 39 -14.71 -19.25 14.27
N PRO A 40 -14.63 -20.55 14.67
CA PRO A 40 -14.65 -21.67 13.72
C PRO A 40 -16.01 -21.85 13.03
N GLU A 41 -17.06 -21.24 13.54
CA GLU A 41 -18.40 -21.23 12.94
C GLU A 41 -18.53 -20.29 11.74
N LYS A 42 -17.58 -19.35 11.58
CA LYS A 42 -17.61 -18.37 10.49
C LYS A 42 -17.04 -18.96 9.20
N THR A 43 -17.60 -18.47 8.10
CA THR A 43 -17.10 -18.74 6.75
C THR A 43 -16.40 -17.50 6.17
N PHE A 44 -15.72 -17.65 5.05
CA PHE A 44 -15.13 -16.51 4.35
C PHE A 44 -16.20 -15.47 3.93
N GLU A 45 -17.38 -15.92 3.53
CA GLU A 45 -18.50 -15.05 3.14
C GLU A 45 -18.99 -14.18 4.29
N ASP A 46 -18.86 -14.63 5.54
CA ASP A 46 -19.29 -13.89 6.71
C ASP A 46 -18.34 -12.72 7.08
N ILE A 47 -17.08 -12.75 6.59
CA ILE A 47 -16.04 -11.80 7.01
C ILE A 47 -15.41 -11.01 5.85
N LYS A 48 -15.83 -11.26 4.61
CA LYS A 48 -15.26 -10.60 3.42
C LYS A 48 -15.65 -9.12 3.29
N ASP A 49 -16.79 -8.74 3.84
CA ASP A 49 -17.25 -7.36 3.82
C ASP A 49 -16.58 -6.55 4.95
N PRO A 50 -16.30 -5.26 4.75
CA PRO A 50 -15.67 -4.45 5.77
C PRO A 50 -16.47 -4.40 7.09
N PHE A 51 -15.76 -4.47 8.21
CA PHE A 51 -16.31 -4.37 9.57
C PHE A 51 -17.34 -5.46 9.93
N THR A 52 -17.14 -6.67 9.41
CA THR A 52 -17.97 -7.85 9.72
C THR A 52 -17.23 -8.92 10.51
N ILE A 53 -15.96 -8.70 10.84
CA ILE A 53 -15.19 -9.63 11.66
C ILE A 53 -15.69 -9.56 13.09
N PRO A 54 -16.00 -10.71 13.72
CA PRO A 54 -16.45 -10.74 15.11
C PRO A 54 -15.30 -10.37 16.05
N THR A 55 -15.66 -9.98 17.29
CA THR A 55 -14.69 -9.60 18.31
C THR A 55 -13.67 -10.72 18.56
N LEU A 56 -12.39 -10.35 18.45
CA LEU A 56 -11.25 -11.22 18.72
C LEU A 56 -10.68 -11.04 20.13
N ARG A 57 -9.56 -11.67 20.42
CA ARG A 57 -8.85 -11.61 21.75
C ARG A 57 -9.56 -12.39 22.87
N ASN A 58 -10.46 -13.31 22.49
CA ASN A 58 -11.09 -14.20 23.46
C ASN A 58 -10.19 -15.41 23.80
N LYS A 59 -9.33 -15.80 22.85
CA LYS A 59 -8.42 -16.95 22.99
C LYS A 59 -6.94 -16.54 22.94
N ALA A 60 -6.58 -15.60 22.04
CA ALA A 60 -5.19 -15.23 21.81
C ALA A 60 -5.03 -13.75 21.52
N ILE A 61 -3.87 -13.20 21.91
CA ILE A 61 -3.36 -11.93 21.43
C ILE A 61 -2.49 -12.15 20.19
N PHE A 62 -2.33 -11.09 19.36
CA PHE A 62 -1.59 -11.17 18.11
C PHE A 62 -0.33 -10.27 18.14
N VAL A 63 0.82 -10.89 17.89
CA VAL A 63 2.12 -10.22 17.79
C VAL A 63 2.59 -10.29 16.34
N ALA A 64 2.89 -9.16 15.73
CA ALA A 64 3.40 -9.09 14.36
C ALA A 64 4.85 -8.59 14.33
N ILE A 65 5.70 -9.28 13.56
CA ILE A 65 7.12 -8.95 13.38
C ILE A 65 7.39 -8.87 11.86
N PRO A 66 7.42 -7.68 11.26
CA PRO A 66 7.60 -7.53 9.82
C PRO A 66 9.03 -7.82 9.38
N SER A 67 9.18 -8.58 8.29
CA SER A 67 10.47 -8.84 7.64
C SER A 67 10.69 -7.99 6.38
N THR A 68 9.73 -7.17 6.01
CA THR A 68 9.81 -6.23 4.88
C THR A 68 9.49 -4.82 5.33
N SER A 69 10.08 -3.83 4.66
CA SER A 69 9.85 -2.42 4.95
C SER A 69 8.95 -1.81 3.87
N GLY A 70 7.63 -1.99 4.00
CA GLY A 70 6.69 -1.49 2.99
C GLY A 70 5.21 -1.60 3.33
N THR A 71 4.70 -2.80 3.58
CA THR A 71 3.26 -3.09 3.72
C THR A 71 2.64 -2.60 5.02
N ALA A 72 3.44 -2.43 6.07
CA ALA A 72 3.02 -2.03 7.41
C ALA A 72 1.88 -2.88 8.01
N THR A 73 1.75 -4.14 7.58
CA THR A 73 0.66 -5.01 8.04
C THR A 73 0.68 -5.23 9.56
N GLU A 74 1.84 -5.02 10.21
CA GLU A 74 2.01 -5.11 11.66
C GLU A 74 1.23 -4.06 12.46
N VAL A 75 0.76 -2.99 11.82
CA VAL A 75 0.00 -1.90 12.47
C VAL A 75 -1.31 -1.57 11.77
N THR A 76 -1.74 -2.39 10.81
CA THR A 76 -2.92 -2.08 10.00
C THR A 76 -4.12 -2.97 10.30
N ALA A 77 -5.31 -2.40 10.11
CA ALA A 77 -6.60 -3.05 10.21
C ALA A 77 -6.98 -3.84 8.93
N PHE A 78 -5.98 -4.29 8.15
CA PHE A 78 -6.19 -4.95 6.87
C PHE A 78 -5.48 -6.30 6.81
N SER A 79 -6.05 -7.22 6.02
CA SER A 79 -5.44 -8.50 5.61
C SER A 79 -5.86 -8.81 4.19
N VAL A 80 -4.90 -8.86 3.26
CA VAL A 80 -5.17 -9.16 1.85
C VAL A 80 -4.93 -10.63 1.59
N ILE A 81 -5.99 -11.38 1.31
CA ILE A 81 -5.93 -12.82 1.01
C ILE A 81 -6.46 -13.10 -0.40
N THR A 82 -5.92 -14.15 -1.03
CA THR A 82 -6.33 -14.55 -2.37
C THR A 82 -7.26 -15.75 -2.29
N ASP A 83 -8.44 -15.65 -2.90
CA ASP A 83 -9.27 -16.82 -3.19
C ASP A 83 -8.78 -17.47 -4.48
N TYR A 84 -8.11 -18.62 -4.35
CA TYR A 84 -7.59 -19.38 -5.50
C TYR A 84 -8.64 -20.00 -6.41
N LYS A 85 -9.92 -20.01 -6.02
CA LYS A 85 -11.00 -20.48 -6.89
C LYS A 85 -11.39 -19.45 -7.93
N THR A 86 -11.33 -18.17 -7.54
CA THR A 86 -11.73 -17.04 -8.36
C THR A 86 -10.54 -16.20 -8.83
N ASP A 87 -9.35 -16.47 -8.29
CA ASP A 87 -8.11 -15.70 -8.45
C ASP A 87 -8.28 -14.22 -8.07
N ILE A 88 -9.19 -13.96 -7.12
CA ILE A 88 -9.49 -12.61 -6.63
C ILE A 88 -8.79 -12.38 -5.29
N LYS A 89 -8.17 -11.20 -5.16
CA LYS A 89 -7.64 -10.69 -3.89
C LYS A 89 -8.72 -9.92 -3.14
N TYR A 90 -8.98 -10.36 -1.91
CA TYR A 90 -9.94 -9.72 -1.01
C TYR A 90 -9.20 -8.99 0.12
N PRO A 91 -9.35 -7.69 0.23
CA PRO A 91 -8.89 -6.94 1.40
C PRO A 91 -9.92 -7.09 2.53
N LEU A 92 -9.65 -7.97 3.48
CA LEU A 92 -10.38 -7.98 4.74
C LEU A 92 -10.03 -6.70 5.50
N ALA A 93 -11.03 -5.97 5.96
CA ALA A 93 -10.86 -4.68 6.63
C ALA A 93 -11.67 -4.64 7.92
N ASP A 94 -11.00 -4.68 9.06
CA ASP A 94 -11.64 -4.56 10.38
C ASP A 94 -10.60 -4.20 11.43
N PHE A 95 -10.95 -3.35 12.38
CA PHE A 95 -10.07 -3.00 13.50
C PHE A 95 -9.74 -4.20 14.39
N GLU A 96 -10.59 -5.22 14.43
CA GLU A 96 -10.38 -6.45 15.19
C GLU A 96 -9.09 -7.19 14.78
N ILE A 97 -8.70 -7.15 13.51
CA ILE A 97 -7.46 -7.80 13.03
C ILE A 97 -6.20 -6.93 13.13
N THR A 98 -6.30 -5.74 13.74
CA THR A 98 -5.09 -4.97 14.06
C THR A 98 -4.27 -5.73 15.11
N PRO A 99 -2.96 -5.97 14.89
CA PRO A 99 -2.13 -6.64 15.89
C PRO A 99 -2.09 -5.90 17.23
N ASP A 100 -2.03 -6.65 18.33
CA ASP A 100 -1.91 -6.09 19.68
C ASP A 100 -0.52 -5.54 19.95
N ILE A 101 0.51 -6.21 19.38
CA ILE A 101 1.91 -5.84 19.52
C ILE A 101 2.58 -5.90 18.16
N ALA A 102 3.24 -4.81 17.78
CA ALA A 102 4.15 -4.76 16.64
C ALA A 102 5.60 -4.71 17.15
N ILE A 103 6.45 -5.63 16.70
CA ILE A 103 7.88 -5.64 17.01
C ILE A 103 8.65 -5.25 15.75
N LEU A 104 9.24 -4.07 15.76
CA LEU A 104 10.09 -3.58 14.68
C LEU A 104 11.55 -3.93 14.95
N ASP A 105 11.92 -5.17 14.63
CA ASP A 105 13.30 -5.61 14.69
C ASP A 105 14.01 -5.20 13.38
N THR A 106 14.85 -4.17 13.48
CA THR A 106 15.53 -3.57 12.32
C THR A 106 16.65 -4.45 11.73
N ASP A 107 17.05 -5.50 12.39
CA ASP A 107 18.03 -6.46 11.84
C ASP A 107 17.39 -7.43 10.84
N ILE A 108 16.10 -7.74 10.99
CA ILE A 108 15.37 -8.67 10.10
C ILE A 108 15.37 -8.21 8.64
N PRO A 109 15.00 -6.95 8.29
CA PRO A 109 14.97 -6.50 6.90
C PRO A 109 16.34 -6.20 6.27
N LEU A 110 17.46 -6.36 7.01
CA LEU A 110 18.79 -6.07 6.47
C LEU A 110 19.16 -6.93 5.25
N THR A 111 18.58 -8.12 5.13
CA THR A 111 18.85 -9.04 4.04
C THR A 111 17.93 -8.88 2.83
N MET A 112 17.02 -7.90 2.84
CA MET A 112 16.10 -7.68 1.73
C MET A 112 16.86 -7.44 0.41
N PRO A 113 16.51 -8.16 -0.69
CA PRO A 113 17.07 -7.91 -2.01
C PRO A 113 16.76 -6.49 -2.51
N LYS A 114 17.64 -5.93 -3.34
CA LYS A 114 17.49 -4.57 -3.91
C LYS A 114 16.11 -4.33 -4.54
N LYS A 115 15.66 -5.24 -5.39
CA LYS A 115 14.36 -5.12 -6.08
C LYS A 115 13.19 -5.07 -5.09
N LEU A 116 13.23 -5.91 -4.05
CA LEU A 116 12.21 -5.90 -3.01
C LEU A 116 12.27 -4.59 -2.21
N THR A 117 13.46 -4.13 -1.81
CA THR A 117 13.65 -2.85 -1.12
C THR A 117 13.09 -1.68 -1.91
N ALA A 118 13.33 -1.64 -3.24
CA ALA A 118 12.79 -0.61 -4.12
C ALA A 118 11.26 -0.62 -4.15
N HIS A 119 10.67 -1.78 -4.41
CA HIS A 119 9.21 -1.89 -4.55
C HIS A 119 8.50 -1.62 -3.23
N THR A 120 8.95 -2.20 -2.12
CA THR A 120 8.31 -2.00 -0.81
C THR A 120 8.52 -0.58 -0.28
N GLY A 121 9.67 0.03 -0.53
CA GLY A 121 9.94 1.42 -0.15
C GLY A 121 9.06 2.42 -0.90
N MET A 122 8.84 2.21 -2.21
CA MET A 122 7.91 3.03 -3.00
C MET A 122 6.46 2.79 -2.62
N ASP A 123 6.12 1.59 -2.20
CA ASP A 123 4.82 1.25 -1.62
C ASP A 123 4.56 2.07 -0.35
N ALA A 124 5.52 2.07 0.58
CA ALA A 124 5.46 2.87 1.80
C ALA A 124 5.35 4.38 1.51
N LEU A 125 6.05 4.88 0.50
CA LEU A 125 5.94 6.28 0.07
C LEU A 125 4.53 6.58 -0.47
N THR A 126 3.97 5.66 -1.26
CA THR A 126 2.60 5.81 -1.79
C THR A 126 1.56 5.79 -0.66
N HIS A 127 1.70 4.86 0.30
CA HIS A 127 0.88 4.83 1.51
C HIS A 127 0.86 6.19 2.23
N ALA A 128 2.04 6.75 2.49
CA ALA A 128 2.16 8.01 3.22
C ALA A 128 1.59 9.21 2.43
N ILE A 129 1.87 9.29 1.12
CA ILE A 129 1.36 10.38 0.27
C ILE A 129 -0.16 10.29 0.14
N GLU A 130 -0.72 9.11 -0.14
CA GLU A 130 -2.17 8.95 -0.24
C GLU A 130 -2.87 9.20 1.09
N ALA A 131 -2.35 8.69 2.20
CA ALA A 131 -2.89 8.98 3.53
C ALA A 131 -2.90 10.48 3.85
N TYR A 132 -1.88 11.22 3.44
CA TYR A 132 -1.79 12.66 3.67
C TYR A 132 -2.86 13.44 2.91
N VAL A 133 -3.25 13.02 1.71
CA VAL A 133 -4.26 13.70 0.88
C VAL A 133 -5.65 13.08 0.99
N ALA A 134 -5.80 11.91 1.61
CA ALA A 134 -7.08 11.21 1.74
C ALA A 134 -8.16 12.04 2.44
N THR A 135 -9.43 11.83 2.09
CA THR A 135 -10.55 12.58 2.69
C THR A 135 -10.80 12.23 4.16
N ALA A 136 -10.40 11.04 4.61
CA ALA A 136 -10.53 10.59 6.01
C ALA A 136 -9.34 10.97 6.90
N ARG A 137 -8.40 11.77 6.41
CA ARG A 137 -7.22 12.22 7.15
C ARG A 137 -7.55 13.00 8.42
N SER A 138 -6.60 13.03 9.34
CA SER A 138 -6.64 13.80 10.58
C SER A 138 -5.27 14.44 10.85
N ASN A 139 -5.21 15.35 11.83
CA ASN A 139 -3.91 15.92 12.24
C ASN A 139 -2.92 14.85 12.72
N PHE A 140 -3.41 13.73 13.29
CA PHE A 140 -2.57 12.63 13.72
C PHE A 140 -1.99 11.86 12.52
N SER A 141 -2.84 11.49 11.56
CA SER A 141 -2.38 10.82 10.34
C SER A 141 -1.49 11.71 9.48
N ASP A 142 -1.79 13.01 9.40
CA ASP A 142 -0.97 14.00 8.69
C ASP A 142 0.46 14.08 9.25
N ALA A 143 0.61 14.13 10.57
CA ALA A 143 1.92 14.18 11.22
C ALA A 143 2.76 12.93 10.94
N LEU A 144 2.13 11.74 11.05
CA LEU A 144 2.79 10.47 10.76
C LEU A 144 3.16 10.35 9.27
N ALA A 145 2.26 10.74 8.37
CA ALA A 145 2.48 10.69 6.93
C ALA A 145 3.62 11.61 6.48
N LEU A 146 3.64 12.86 6.94
CA LEU A 146 4.72 13.79 6.59
C LEU A 146 6.08 13.33 7.10
N GLN A 147 6.15 12.83 8.34
CA GLN A 147 7.41 12.31 8.86
C GLN A 147 7.86 11.07 8.08
N ALA A 148 6.94 10.15 7.77
CA ALA A 148 7.25 8.97 6.96
C ALA A 148 7.78 9.37 5.57
N ILE A 149 7.15 10.33 4.89
CA ILE A 149 7.60 10.84 3.58
C ILE A 149 9.03 11.37 3.68
N SER A 150 9.32 12.24 4.68
CA SER A 150 10.66 12.78 4.87
C SER A 150 11.70 11.70 5.08
N ASP A 151 11.43 10.75 5.98
CA ASP A 151 12.34 9.65 6.31
C ASP A 151 12.58 8.72 5.11
N ILE A 152 11.54 8.45 4.30
CA ILE A 152 11.66 7.64 3.08
C ILE A 152 12.52 8.37 2.04
N TYR A 153 12.29 9.66 1.78
CA TYR A 153 13.10 10.44 0.85
C TYR A 153 14.58 10.48 1.25
N ASP A 154 14.85 10.61 2.54
CA ASP A 154 16.22 10.65 3.07
C ASP A 154 16.95 9.31 2.98
N SER A 155 16.23 8.18 3.07
CA SER A 155 16.87 6.89 3.32
C SER A 155 16.67 5.83 2.24
N LEU A 156 15.61 5.90 1.41
CA LEU A 156 15.25 4.80 0.50
C LEU A 156 16.37 4.44 -0.49
N VAL A 157 17.04 5.44 -1.08
CA VAL A 157 18.14 5.19 -2.04
C VAL A 157 19.32 4.53 -1.35
N ALA A 158 19.73 5.02 -0.17
CA ALA A 158 20.82 4.40 0.60
C ALA A 158 20.45 2.98 1.07
N SER A 159 19.21 2.79 1.52
CA SER A 159 18.65 1.48 1.87
C SER A 159 18.69 0.50 0.70
N TYR A 160 18.35 0.95 -0.50
CA TYR A 160 18.43 0.15 -1.74
C TYR A 160 19.87 -0.33 -2.01
N TYR A 161 20.87 0.50 -1.72
CA TYR A 161 22.27 0.12 -1.85
C TYR A 161 22.84 -0.64 -0.63
N GLY A 162 22.02 -0.90 0.38
CA GLY A 162 22.35 -1.77 1.50
C GLY A 162 22.94 -1.07 2.73
N ASP A 163 22.81 0.26 2.82
CA ASP A 163 23.19 1.00 4.02
C ASP A 163 22.32 0.58 5.20
N LYS A 164 22.97 0.15 6.31
CA LYS A 164 22.28 -0.40 7.48
C LYS A 164 21.40 0.65 8.17
N ALA A 165 21.95 1.84 8.42
CA ALA A 165 21.20 2.89 9.12
C ALA A 165 19.99 3.38 8.29
N ALA A 166 20.16 3.43 6.96
CA ALA A 166 19.04 3.74 6.06
C ALA A 166 17.96 2.64 6.07
N ARG A 167 18.32 1.37 6.17
CA ARG A 167 17.36 0.26 6.30
C ARG A 167 16.59 0.31 7.62
N GLU A 168 17.27 0.61 8.72
CA GLU A 168 16.62 0.84 10.01
C GLU A 168 15.61 1.99 9.93
N LYS A 169 16.02 3.13 9.35
CA LYS A 169 15.14 4.28 9.16
C LYS A 169 13.93 3.94 8.28
N MET A 170 14.14 3.24 7.16
CA MET A 170 13.08 2.77 6.28
C MET A 170 12.07 1.86 6.98
N HIS A 171 12.57 0.97 7.88
CA HIS A 171 11.71 0.04 8.60
C HIS A 171 10.79 0.75 9.59
N ILE A 172 11.25 1.82 10.21
CA ILE A 172 10.42 2.68 11.06
C ILE A 172 9.48 3.54 10.22
N ALA A 173 9.97 4.14 9.14
CA ALA A 173 9.18 5.03 8.28
C ALA A 173 7.98 4.32 7.64
N GLN A 174 8.14 3.07 7.19
CA GLN A 174 7.03 2.29 6.64
C GLN A 174 5.94 2.00 7.69
N CYS A 175 6.33 1.73 8.93
CA CYS A 175 5.38 1.55 10.03
C CYS A 175 4.58 2.85 10.31
N MET A 176 5.25 4.00 10.31
CA MET A 176 4.59 5.31 10.44
C MET A 176 3.61 5.57 9.28
N ALA A 177 4.00 5.24 8.04
CA ALA A 177 3.11 5.29 6.88
C ALA A 177 1.88 4.39 7.07
N GLY A 178 2.09 3.19 7.64
CA GLY A 178 1.03 2.25 7.99
C GLY A 178 0.04 2.79 9.02
N MET A 179 0.56 3.35 10.10
CA MET A 179 -0.28 4.02 11.11
C MET A 179 -1.08 5.17 10.49
N ALA A 180 -0.50 5.92 9.56
CA ALA A 180 -1.19 6.99 8.87
C ALA A 180 -2.34 6.47 8.02
N PHE A 181 -2.07 5.53 7.09
CA PHE A 181 -3.10 5.07 6.16
C PHE A 181 -4.14 4.14 6.80
N SER A 182 -3.78 3.41 7.85
CA SER A 182 -4.75 2.59 8.58
C SER A 182 -5.87 3.45 9.22
N ASN A 183 -5.60 4.73 9.46
CA ASN A 183 -6.57 5.71 9.99
C ASN A 183 -7.15 6.64 8.90
N ALA A 184 -6.36 7.03 7.90
CA ALA A 184 -6.77 7.99 6.87
C ALA A 184 -7.33 7.33 5.61
N LEU A 185 -7.09 6.02 5.45
CA LEU A 185 -7.32 5.27 4.22
C LEU A 185 -6.36 5.70 3.09
N LEU A 186 -6.62 5.22 1.88
CA LEU A 186 -5.76 5.37 0.71
C LEU A 186 -6.49 6.08 -0.44
N GLY A 187 -6.02 5.93 -1.66
CA GLY A 187 -6.56 6.56 -2.85
C GLY A 187 -6.47 5.68 -4.09
N ILE A 188 -6.57 6.33 -5.25
CA ILE A 188 -6.68 5.63 -6.54
C ILE A 188 -5.38 5.04 -7.06
N ALA A 189 -4.20 5.38 -6.51
CA ALA A 189 -2.98 4.66 -6.84
C ALA A 189 -3.11 3.20 -6.37
N HIS A 190 -3.53 2.98 -5.13
CA HIS A 190 -3.79 1.64 -4.61
C HIS A 190 -4.94 0.95 -5.32
N SER A 191 -6.05 1.66 -5.59
CA SER A 191 -7.17 1.08 -6.34
C SER A 191 -6.75 0.53 -7.70
N LEU A 192 -5.96 1.27 -8.45
CA LEU A 192 -5.41 0.82 -9.73
C LEU A 192 -4.35 -0.27 -9.55
N ALA A 193 -3.45 -0.13 -8.55
CA ALA A 193 -2.39 -1.11 -8.30
C ALA A 193 -2.93 -2.50 -7.95
N HIS A 194 -4.04 -2.60 -7.20
CA HIS A 194 -4.72 -3.85 -6.92
C HIS A 194 -5.16 -4.58 -8.19
N LYS A 195 -5.66 -3.84 -9.18
CA LYS A 195 -6.19 -4.42 -10.41
C LYS A 195 -5.09 -4.67 -11.45
N THR A 196 -4.20 -3.69 -11.64
CA THR A 196 -3.09 -3.82 -12.59
C THR A 196 -2.08 -4.88 -12.16
N GLY A 197 -1.78 -4.97 -10.85
CA GLY A 197 -0.87 -5.98 -10.33
C GLY A 197 -1.36 -7.42 -10.56
N ALA A 198 -2.66 -7.65 -10.48
CA ALA A 198 -3.26 -8.95 -10.78
C ALA A 198 -3.21 -9.28 -12.27
N VAL A 199 -3.63 -8.34 -13.12
CA VAL A 199 -3.74 -8.54 -14.59
C VAL A 199 -2.37 -8.57 -15.27
N PHE A 200 -1.46 -7.67 -14.89
CA PHE A 200 -0.14 -7.54 -15.52
C PHE A 200 0.93 -8.38 -14.85
N HIS A 201 0.61 -9.09 -13.77
CA HIS A 201 1.56 -9.88 -12.96
C HIS A 201 2.77 -9.08 -12.48
N ILE A 202 2.53 -7.82 -12.11
CA ILE A 202 3.55 -6.89 -11.62
C ILE A 202 3.43 -6.79 -10.08
N PRO A 203 4.56 -6.79 -9.34
CA PRO A 203 4.54 -6.59 -7.90
C PRO A 203 3.82 -5.30 -7.50
N HIS A 204 3.01 -5.36 -6.45
CA HIS A 204 2.13 -4.28 -5.99
C HIS A 204 2.85 -2.93 -5.82
N GLY A 205 3.95 -2.89 -5.08
CA GLY A 205 4.71 -1.66 -4.88
C GLY A 205 5.34 -1.10 -6.16
N CYS A 206 5.63 -1.95 -7.17
CA CYS A 206 6.03 -1.49 -8.50
C CYS A 206 4.88 -0.81 -9.24
N CYS A 207 3.66 -1.38 -9.15
CA CYS A 207 2.47 -0.74 -9.72
C CYS A 207 2.21 0.63 -9.08
N ASN A 208 2.28 0.72 -7.76
CA ASN A 208 2.14 1.98 -7.03
C ASN A 208 3.18 3.01 -7.46
N ALA A 209 4.46 2.60 -7.60
CA ALA A 209 5.54 3.48 -8.04
C ALA A 209 5.31 4.07 -9.44
N ILE A 210 4.76 3.28 -10.36
CA ILE A 210 4.44 3.71 -11.75
C ILE A 210 3.21 4.62 -11.76
N LEU A 211 2.20 4.32 -10.97
CA LEU A 211 0.92 5.04 -10.95
C LEU A 211 0.99 6.38 -10.23
N LEU A 212 1.77 6.46 -9.15
CA LEU A 212 1.78 7.59 -8.23
C LEU A 212 1.97 8.96 -8.91
N PRO A 213 2.89 9.16 -9.88
CA PRO A 213 3.03 10.42 -10.60
C PRO A 213 1.73 10.87 -11.27
N SER A 214 1.09 10.00 -12.04
CA SER A 214 -0.16 10.30 -12.76
C SER A 214 -1.33 10.55 -11.81
N VAL A 215 -1.37 9.84 -10.69
CA VAL A 215 -2.40 10.03 -9.64
C VAL A 215 -2.24 11.39 -8.96
N ILE A 216 -1.01 11.83 -8.67
CA ILE A 216 -0.75 13.17 -8.12
C ILE A 216 -1.20 14.24 -9.11
N GLU A 217 -0.86 14.12 -10.40
CA GLU A 217 -1.29 15.04 -11.45
C GLU A 217 -2.82 15.13 -11.53
N PHE A 218 -3.52 13.99 -11.45
CA PHE A 218 -4.98 13.95 -11.43
C PHE A 218 -5.58 14.63 -10.20
N ASN A 219 -5.12 14.28 -9.02
CA ASN A 219 -5.66 14.78 -7.74
C ASN A 219 -5.28 16.24 -7.47
N ALA A 220 -4.20 16.75 -8.07
CA ALA A 220 -3.73 18.12 -7.86
C ALA A 220 -4.77 19.20 -8.25
N LYS A 221 -5.74 18.87 -9.09
CA LYS A 221 -6.85 19.79 -9.43
C LYS A 221 -7.76 20.12 -8.24
N GLU A 222 -7.80 19.23 -7.24
CA GLU A 222 -8.62 19.40 -6.02
C GLU A 222 -7.79 19.72 -4.77
N CYS A 223 -6.53 19.27 -4.71
CA CYS A 223 -5.73 19.37 -3.49
C CYS A 223 -4.24 19.72 -3.74
N ALA A 224 -3.95 20.59 -4.70
CA ALA A 224 -2.58 21.02 -5.02
C ALA A 224 -1.83 21.57 -3.79
N GLU A 225 -2.52 22.29 -2.90
CA GLU A 225 -1.91 22.84 -1.68
C GLU A 225 -1.37 21.74 -0.75
N ARG A 226 -2.01 20.55 -0.73
CA ARG A 226 -1.57 19.40 0.07
C ARG A 226 -0.29 18.81 -0.50
N TYR A 227 -0.22 18.60 -1.81
CA TYR A 227 0.99 18.12 -2.49
C TYR A 227 2.13 19.15 -2.40
N ALA A 228 1.82 20.45 -2.50
CA ALA A 228 2.77 21.51 -2.29
C ALA A 228 3.31 21.54 -0.85
N ALA A 229 2.47 21.23 0.15
CA ALA A 229 2.92 21.10 1.54
C ALA A 229 3.92 19.94 1.71
N ILE A 230 3.69 18.79 1.07
CA ILE A 230 4.66 17.69 1.03
C ILE A 230 5.99 18.18 0.40
N ALA A 231 5.91 18.81 -0.78
CA ALA A 231 7.09 19.30 -1.49
C ALA A 231 7.92 20.28 -0.65
N ARG A 232 7.25 21.21 0.05
CA ARG A 232 7.92 22.14 0.98
C ARG A 232 8.57 21.39 2.15
N HIS A 233 7.87 20.40 2.70
CA HIS A 233 8.36 19.64 3.85
C HIS A 233 9.65 18.89 3.55
N ILE A 234 9.78 18.33 2.34
CA ILE A 234 10.99 17.63 1.88
C ILE A 234 11.98 18.56 1.14
N GLY A 235 11.78 19.89 1.18
CA GLY A 235 12.71 20.88 0.66
C GLY A 235 12.80 20.98 -0.86
N LEU A 236 11.76 20.59 -1.61
CA LEU A 236 11.74 20.74 -3.06
C LEU A 236 11.57 22.20 -3.50
N PRO A 237 12.17 22.59 -4.64
CA PRO A 237 12.10 23.97 -5.13
C PRO A 237 10.73 24.29 -5.75
N GLY A 238 10.24 25.50 -5.53
CA GLY A 238 9.01 26.02 -6.11
C GLY A 238 8.48 27.22 -5.33
N LYS A 239 7.69 28.08 -5.99
CA LYS A 239 7.08 29.29 -5.39
C LYS A 239 5.57 29.19 -5.31
N THR A 240 4.93 28.49 -6.25
CA THR A 240 3.48 28.27 -6.29
C THR A 240 3.15 26.82 -5.97
N ASP A 241 1.92 26.55 -5.59
CA ASP A 241 1.47 25.18 -5.32
C ASP A 241 1.59 24.29 -6.56
N GLU A 242 1.33 24.81 -7.74
CA GLU A 242 1.53 24.12 -9.01
C GLU A 242 3.01 23.75 -9.23
N GLN A 243 3.93 24.72 -9.06
CA GLN A 243 5.37 24.45 -9.22
C GLN A 243 5.86 23.39 -8.23
N LEU A 244 5.42 23.47 -6.98
CA LEU A 244 5.77 22.51 -5.92
C LEU A 244 5.18 21.13 -6.18
N THR A 245 3.94 21.04 -6.65
CA THR A 245 3.32 19.77 -7.03
C THR A 245 4.07 19.14 -8.20
N ASN A 246 4.42 19.91 -9.23
CA ASN A 246 5.21 19.41 -10.35
C ASN A 246 6.60 18.94 -9.89
N ALA A 247 7.25 19.70 -9.00
CA ALA A 247 8.53 19.28 -8.41
C ALA A 247 8.41 17.97 -7.62
N LEU A 248 7.30 17.73 -6.92
CA LEU A 248 7.03 16.46 -6.24
C LEU A 248 6.90 15.31 -7.25
N VAL A 249 6.12 15.48 -8.32
CA VAL A 249 5.97 14.50 -9.41
C VAL A 249 7.33 14.16 -10.03
N ASP A 250 8.12 15.17 -10.36
CA ASP A 250 9.45 14.98 -10.95
C ASP A 250 10.41 14.27 -9.98
N SER A 251 10.33 14.61 -8.69
CA SER A 251 11.16 13.95 -7.67
C SER A 251 10.83 12.46 -7.51
N ILE A 252 9.56 12.07 -7.61
CA ILE A 252 9.12 10.67 -7.56
C ILE A 252 9.61 9.94 -8.80
N LYS A 253 9.46 10.53 -10.00
CA LYS A 253 10.00 9.96 -11.25
C LYS A 253 11.53 9.78 -11.17
N ALA A 254 12.24 10.75 -10.60
CA ALA A 254 13.68 10.64 -10.39
C ALA A 254 14.05 9.56 -9.36
N LEU A 255 13.24 9.38 -8.31
CA LEU A 255 13.42 8.34 -7.30
C LEU A 255 13.21 6.95 -7.93
N ASN A 256 12.13 6.73 -8.71
CA ASN A 256 11.90 5.50 -9.44
C ASN A 256 13.10 5.13 -10.31
N LYS A 257 13.67 6.10 -11.04
CA LYS A 257 14.85 5.88 -11.88
C LYS A 257 16.08 5.46 -11.07
N LYS A 258 16.32 6.05 -9.88
CA LYS A 258 17.43 5.67 -9.00
C LYS A 258 17.27 4.27 -8.39
N LEU A 259 16.05 3.76 -8.36
CA LEU A 259 15.68 2.46 -7.80
C LEU A 259 15.52 1.36 -8.87
N ASP A 260 15.88 1.64 -10.12
CA ASP A 260 15.69 0.75 -11.27
C ASP A 260 14.22 0.31 -11.47
N ILE A 261 13.27 1.20 -11.14
CA ILE A 261 11.85 1.00 -11.42
C ILE A 261 11.50 1.66 -12.75
N ALA A 262 10.79 0.94 -13.61
CA ALA A 262 10.28 1.47 -14.88
C ALA A 262 9.38 2.71 -14.64
N GLN A 263 9.45 3.68 -15.56
CA GLN A 263 8.66 4.90 -15.45
C GLN A 263 7.21 4.71 -15.90
N THR A 264 6.95 3.67 -16.68
CA THR A 264 5.64 3.36 -17.28
C THR A 264 5.39 1.87 -17.29
N TYR A 265 4.12 1.46 -17.41
CA TYR A 265 3.79 0.06 -17.64
C TYR A 265 4.34 -0.47 -18.97
N LYS A 266 4.43 0.40 -20.01
CA LYS A 266 5.02 0.04 -21.30
C LYS A 266 6.52 -0.28 -21.16
N GLU A 267 7.27 0.54 -20.44
CA GLU A 267 8.68 0.27 -20.12
C GLU A 267 8.85 -0.97 -19.25
N ASN A 268 7.88 -1.27 -18.39
CA ASN A 268 7.88 -2.48 -17.57
C ASN A 268 7.53 -3.76 -18.35
N GLY A 269 7.26 -3.66 -19.65
CA GLY A 269 7.04 -4.79 -20.54
C GLY A 269 5.58 -5.20 -20.76
N VAL A 270 4.61 -4.41 -20.27
CA VAL A 270 3.18 -4.65 -20.57
C VAL A 270 2.92 -4.30 -22.04
N SER A 271 2.39 -5.23 -22.82
CA SER A 271 2.06 -4.99 -24.22
C SER A 271 0.78 -4.15 -24.38
N GLU A 272 0.67 -3.41 -25.49
CA GLU A 272 -0.56 -2.66 -25.80
C GLU A 272 -1.77 -3.57 -26.00
N GLU A 273 -1.57 -4.79 -26.46
CA GLU A 273 -2.62 -5.79 -26.61
C GLU A 273 -3.25 -6.14 -25.26
N VAL A 274 -2.43 -6.49 -24.26
CA VAL A 274 -2.88 -6.79 -22.89
C VAL A 274 -3.55 -5.57 -22.25
N LEU A 275 -2.98 -4.37 -22.45
CA LEU A 275 -3.61 -3.14 -21.97
C LEU A 275 -5.01 -2.95 -22.56
N ASN A 276 -5.12 -3.01 -23.91
CA ASN A 276 -6.39 -2.75 -24.61
C ASN A 276 -7.46 -3.80 -24.26
N GLU A 277 -7.06 -5.05 -24.03
CA GLU A 277 -7.96 -6.11 -23.61
C GLU A 277 -8.55 -5.86 -22.21
N HIS A 278 -7.76 -5.31 -21.29
CA HIS A 278 -8.11 -5.28 -19.87
C HIS A 278 -8.39 -3.87 -19.31
N ALA A 279 -8.05 -2.78 -20.00
CA ALA A 279 -8.15 -1.42 -19.44
C ALA A 279 -9.55 -1.05 -18.95
N ASP A 280 -10.60 -1.43 -19.67
CA ASP A 280 -11.99 -1.15 -19.27
C ASP A 280 -12.40 -1.90 -18.01
N ALA A 281 -11.98 -3.16 -17.87
CA ALA A 281 -12.25 -3.97 -16.70
C ALA A 281 -11.45 -3.51 -15.48
N ILE A 282 -10.17 -3.16 -15.68
CA ILE A 282 -9.30 -2.57 -14.64
C ILE A 282 -9.94 -1.30 -14.11
N ALA A 283 -10.33 -0.35 -14.99
CA ALA A 283 -10.92 0.92 -14.59
C ALA A 283 -12.24 0.73 -13.83
N ALA A 284 -13.15 -0.11 -14.35
CA ALA A 284 -14.43 -0.39 -13.70
C ALA A 284 -14.25 -0.99 -12.30
N ASN A 285 -13.33 -1.95 -12.15
CA ASN A 285 -13.06 -2.59 -10.86
C ASN A 285 -12.30 -1.67 -9.89
N ALA A 286 -11.45 -0.76 -10.41
CA ALA A 286 -10.74 0.20 -9.57
C ALA A 286 -11.68 1.26 -8.99
N VAL A 287 -12.69 1.70 -9.74
CA VAL A 287 -13.73 2.63 -9.21
C VAL A 287 -14.49 2.00 -8.04
N LEU A 288 -14.70 0.70 -8.06
CA LEU A 288 -15.39 -0.04 -7.00
C LEU A 288 -14.48 -0.45 -5.83
N ASP A 289 -13.17 -0.20 -5.94
CA ASP A 289 -12.22 -0.52 -4.88
C ASP A 289 -12.44 0.38 -3.66
N PRO A 290 -12.40 -0.16 -2.43
CA PRO A 290 -12.60 0.64 -1.20
C PRO A 290 -11.68 1.87 -1.10
N CYS A 291 -10.45 1.80 -1.61
CA CYS A 291 -9.49 2.91 -1.57
C CYS A 291 -9.95 4.12 -2.42
N THR A 292 -10.77 3.90 -3.43
CA THR A 292 -11.31 5.00 -4.27
C THR A 292 -12.22 5.93 -3.47
N GLY A 293 -12.93 5.40 -2.46
CA GLY A 293 -13.87 6.17 -1.64
C GLY A 293 -13.21 7.28 -0.81
N SER A 294 -11.93 7.16 -0.48
CA SER A 294 -11.15 8.14 0.28
C SER A 294 -10.26 9.03 -0.57
N ASN A 295 -10.24 8.85 -1.91
CA ASN A 295 -9.47 9.69 -2.80
C ASN A 295 -9.95 11.16 -2.76
N PRO A 296 -9.05 12.17 -2.74
CA PRO A 296 -9.46 13.57 -2.59
C PRO A 296 -10.28 14.11 -3.76
N ARG A 297 -10.03 13.64 -4.98
CA ARG A 297 -10.80 14.00 -6.17
C ARG A 297 -11.68 12.82 -6.59
N LYS A 298 -12.98 13.07 -6.79
CA LYS A 298 -13.90 12.07 -7.33
C LYS A 298 -13.47 11.67 -8.74
N ILE A 299 -13.67 10.41 -9.06
CA ILE A 299 -13.28 9.84 -10.34
C ILE A 299 -14.37 8.89 -10.85
N ASP A 300 -14.67 8.96 -12.13
CA ASP A 300 -15.49 7.99 -12.83
C ASP A 300 -14.65 6.94 -13.57
N LYS A 301 -15.31 6.00 -14.23
CA LYS A 301 -14.66 4.90 -14.94
C LYS A 301 -13.79 5.40 -16.11
N GLU A 302 -14.29 6.37 -16.85
CA GLU A 302 -13.63 6.93 -18.03
C GLU A 302 -12.34 7.65 -17.61
N GLN A 303 -12.42 8.49 -16.61
CA GLN A 303 -11.25 9.17 -16.02
C GLN A 303 -10.25 8.18 -15.43
N MET A 304 -10.73 7.12 -14.72
CA MET A 304 -9.86 6.09 -14.16
C MET A 304 -9.08 5.36 -15.26
N LYS A 305 -9.75 5.06 -16.39
CA LYS A 305 -9.09 4.49 -17.57
C LYS A 305 -8.06 5.46 -18.16
N GLU A 306 -8.38 6.74 -18.26
CA GLU A 306 -7.44 7.75 -18.79
C GLU A 306 -6.21 7.91 -17.88
N VAL A 307 -6.36 7.89 -16.54
CA VAL A 307 -5.22 7.87 -15.61
C VAL A 307 -4.34 6.64 -15.84
N LEU A 308 -4.95 5.46 -16.02
CA LEU A 308 -4.21 4.23 -16.34
C LEU A 308 -3.44 4.37 -17.67
N LEU A 309 -4.06 4.93 -18.71
CA LEU A 309 -3.42 5.15 -20.00
C LEU A 309 -2.26 6.16 -19.88
N CYS A 310 -2.42 7.24 -19.10
CA CYS A 310 -1.33 8.17 -18.82
C CYS A 310 -0.14 7.46 -18.15
N ALA A 311 -0.38 6.62 -17.15
CA ALA A 311 0.66 5.83 -16.49
C ALA A 311 1.29 4.77 -17.42
N TYR A 312 0.53 4.27 -18.40
CA TYR A 312 1.05 3.31 -19.39
C TYR A 312 1.97 3.97 -20.42
N TYR A 313 1.57 5.12 -20.97
CA TYR A 313 2.33 5.81 -22.02
C TYR A 313 3.34 6.84 -21.48
N GLY A 314 3.26 7.23 -20.20
CA GLY A 314 4.08 8.28 -19.63
C GLY A 314 3.64 9.69 -20.05
N THR A 315 2.39 9.88 -20.38
CA THR A 315 1.82 11.18 -20.76
C THR A 315 1.27 11.91 -19.53
N PRO A 316 1.34 13.26 -19.49
CA PRO A 316 0.77 14.03 -18.39
C PRO A 316 -0.76 13.90 -18.30
N VAL A 317 -1.29 13.94 -17.09
CA VAL A 317 -2.74 14.00 -16.84
C VAL A 317 -3.19 15.46 -16.92
N THR A 318 -4.01 15.80 -17.91
CA THR A 318 -4.43 17.19 -18.19
C THR A 318 -5.93 17.47 -17.96
N PHE A 319 -6.72 16.43 -17.68
CA PHE A 319 -8.17 16.47 -17.51
C PHE A 319 -8.62 16.52 -16.05
#